data_0ca554990cdf8d1d71f92dac11830278
#
_entry.id   0ca554990cdf8d1d71f92dac11830278
#
_cell.length_a   1.000
_cell.length_b   1.000
_cell.length_c   1.000
_cell.angle_alpha   90.00
_cell.angle_beta   90.00
_cell.angle_gamma   90.00
#
_symmetry.space_group_name_H-M   'P 1'
#
loop_
_entity.id
_entity.type
_entity.pdbx_description
1 polymer ?
#
loop_
_entity_poly.entity_id
_entity_poly.type
_entity_poly.pdbx_seq_one_letter_code
_entity_poly.pdbx_strand_id
1 'polypeptide(L)'
;MKYFISAPFGNYLQHTNFTSDAICVTGTFTLKPRRGLFKQILKTLRYVPTEAGWTWRNQLGLRNPGIFKGIENTAWHSVMSIASLEPNDWKILYEIVPKHMNVELNISCPNVDRHPNLTKSFAKDKRKWCIVKVPPTITNKQLDRIVKLGYNQIHASNTLPTEKGGLSGKIVAPYTLGVVSFLKANYPHVEVIAGGGVTDKFSAQRYIDAGADHISLGTVNFTPWRTKRIINGSR
;
A
#
# COMPACT_ATOMS: atom_id res chain seq x y z
N MET A 1 2.36 -16.38 -6.46
CA MET A 1 2.70 -15.32 -5.50
C MET A 1 3.40 -14.18 -6.21
N LYS A 2 3.16 -12.89 -5.84
CA LYS A 2 3.86 -11.70 -6.34
C LYS A 2 4.42 -10.88 -5.19
N TYR A 3 5.45 -10.06 -5.49
CA TYR A 3 6.01 -9.09 -4.56
C TYR A 3 5.64 -7.69 -5.01
N PHE A 4 5.04 -6.90 -4.14
CA PHE A 4 4.66 -5.51 -4.40
C PHE A 4 5.69 -4.56 -3.81
N ILE A 5 6.32 -3.73 -4.64
CA ILE A 5 7.17 -2.64 -4.18
C ILE A 5 6.26 -1.48 -3.83
N SER A 6 5.99 -1.31 -2.54
CA SER A 6 5.01 -0.32 -2.04
C SER A 6 5.31 1.12 -2.47
N ALA A 7 4.26 1.90 -2.69
CA ALA A 7 4.39 3.36 -2.77
C ALA A 7 5.05 3.94 -1.49
N PRO A 8 5.94 4.95 -1.59
CA PRO A 8 6.34 5.65 -2.82
C PRO A 8 7.52 5.02 -3.57
N PHE A 9 8.06 3.89 -3.12
CA PHE A 9 9.28 3.30 -3.67
C PHE A 9 9.14 2.88 -5.13
N GLY A 10 7.94 2.45 -5.55
CA GLY A 10 7.65 2.13 -6.94
C GLY A 10 7.75 3.30 -7.92
N ASN A 11 7.86 4.56 -7.42
CA ASN A 11 8.18 5.71 -8.27
C ASN A 11 9.65 5.74 -8.72
N TYR A 12 10.53 5.08 -7.98
CA TYR A 12 11.99 5.15 -8.14
C TYR A 12 12.59 3.81 -8.55
N LEU A 13 11.92 2.72 -8.21
CA LEU A 13 12.36 1.36 -8.49
C LEU A 13 11.51 0.79 -9.62
N GLN A 14 12.14 0.48 -10.74
CA GLN A 14 11.47 -0.13 -11.88
C GLN A 14 11.42 -1.65 -11.72
N HIS A 15 10.41 -2.31 -12.30
CA HIS A 15 10.28 -3.76 -12.28
C HIS A 15 11.49 -4.46 -12.90
N THR A 16 12.19 -3.83 -13.87
CA THR A 16 13.42 -4.33 -14.47
C THR A 16 14.58 -4.48 -13.48
N ASN A 17 14.51 -3.83 -12.32
CA ASN A 17 15.48 -4.02 -11.24
C ASN A 17 15.29 -5.33 -10.48
N PHE A 18 14.18 -6.04 -10.72
CA PHE A 18 13.76 -7.25 -10.03
C PHE A 18 13.39 -8.35 -11.03
N THR A 19 12.81 -9.43 -10.54
CA THR A 19 12.24 -10.50 -11.38
C THR A 19 10.84 -10.11 -11.89
N SER A 20 10.29 -10.90 -12.83
CA SER A 20 8.91 -10.79 -13.33
C SER A 20 7.83 -10.93 -12.24
N ASP A 21 8.22 -11.34 -11.03
CA ASP A 21 7.32 -11.47 -9.89
C ASP A 21 7.16 -10.18 -9.09
N ALA A 22 7.96 -9.15 -9.37
CA ALA A 22 7.87 -7.85 -8.73
C ALA A 22 6.90 -6.93 -9.49
N ILE A 23 6.01 -6.26 -8.72
CA ILE A 23 5.05 -5.27 -9.21
C ILE A 23 5.34 -3.95 -8.49
N CYS A 24 5.62 -2.89 -9.22
CA CYS A 24 5.87 -1.56 -8.65
C CYS A 24 4.54 -0.84 -8.41
N VAL A 25 4.37 -0.29 -7.20
CA VAL A 25 3.25 0.57 -6.83
C VAL A 25 3.72 2.00 -6.80
N THR A 26 3.24 2.81 -7.74
CA THR A 26 3.58 4.24 -7.86
C THR A 26 2.66 5.10 -7.00
N GLY A 27 3.00 6.33 -6.72
CA GLY A 27 2.17 7.28 -5.99
C GLY A 27 2.51 7.31 -4.50
N THR A 28 1.57 7.59 -3.63
CA THR A 28 0.11 7.76 -3.83
C THR A 28 -0.19 9.13 -4.44
N PHE A 29 -1.02 9.16 -5.47
CA PHE A 29 -1.45 10.39 -6.12
C PHE A 29 -2.83 10.84 -5.61
N THR A 30 -3.02 12.14 -5.50
CA THR A 30 -4.30 12.78 -5.16
C THR A 30 -4.84 13.52 -6.38
N LEU A 31 -6.13 13.84 -6.40
CA LEU A 31 -6.76 14.55 -7.51
C LEU A 31 -5.98 15.82 -7.86
N LYS A 32 -5.72 16.65 -6.85
CA LYS A 32 -4.90 17.87 -6.97
C LYS A 32 -3.45 17.64 -6.52
N PRO A 33 -2.48 18.37 -7.11
CA PRO A 33 -1.08 18.28 -6.66
C PRO A 33 -0.91 18.74 -5.20
N ARG A 34 -0.03 18.06 -4.47
CA ARG A 34 0.39 18.39 -3.09
C ARG A 34 1.92 18.52 -3.05
N ARG A 35 2.41 19.68 -3.39
CA ARG A 35 3.87 19.95 -3.54
C ARG A 35 4.62 19.88 -2.20
N GLY A 36 5.95 19.86 -2.28
CA GLY A 36 6.85 19.98 -1.13
C GLY A 36 7.26 18.64 -0.52
N LEU A 37 7.30 17.55 -1.29
CA LEU A 37 7.69 16.22 -0.83
C LEU A 37 9.10 16.24 -0.20
N PHE A 38 10.09 16.81 -0.87
CA PHE A 38 11.48 16.84 -0.40
C PHE A 38 11.61 17.56 0.95
N LYS A 39 10.99 18.75 1.06
CA LYS A 39 10.95 19.51 2.32
C LYS A 39 10.30 18.69 3.44
N GLN A 40 9.23 17.95 3.12
CA GLN A 40 8.51 17.14 4.09
C GLN A 40 9.32 15.91 4.53
N ILE A 41 10.06 15.29 3.61
CA ILE A 41 10.99 14.19 3.93
C ILE A 41 12.04 14.69 4.93
N LEU A 42 12.74 15.77 4.61
CA LEU A 42 13.76 16.35 5.50
C LEU A 42 13.19 16.71 6.88
N LYS A 43 11.97 17.23 6.91
CA LYS A 43 11.31 17.64 8.16
C LYS A 43 10.86 16.46 9.01
N THR A 44 10.34 15.39 8.42
CA THR A 44 9.56 14.40 9.17
C THR A 44 10.05 12.97 9.12
N LEU A 45 10.90 12.61 8.15
CA LEU A 45 11.43 11.25 8.09
C LEU A 45 12.50 11.06 9.16
N ARG A 46 12.25 10.16 10.10
CA ARG A 46 13.15 9.87 11.24
C ARG A 46 13.25 8.38 11.47
N TYR A 47 14.44 7.91 11.83
CA TYR A 47 14.67 6.58 12.35
C TYR A 47 14.59 6.63 13.86
N VAL A 48 13.65 5.91 14.45
CA VAL A 48 13.28 6.05 15.86
C VAL A 48 13.19 4.68 16.55
N PRO A 49 13.50 4.60 17.86
CA PRO A 49 13.32 3.39 18.64
C PRO A 49 11.83 3.16 18.94
N THR A 50 11.44 1.88 18.99
CA THR A 50 10.11 1.41 19.43
C THR A 50 10.29 0.12 20.22
N GLU A 51 9.25 -0.37 20.87
CA GLU A 51 9.23 -1.67 21.54
C GLU A 51 9.55 -2.85 20.59
N ALA A 52 9.22 -2.72 19.31
CA ALA A 52 9.53 -3.70 18.26
C ALA A 52 10.92 -3.50 17.61
N GLY A 53 11.76 -2.62 18.18
CA GLY A 53 13.05 -2.23 17.66
C GLY A 53 13.01 -0.92 16.86
N TRP A 54 14.12 -0.62 16.20
CA TRP A 54 14.26 0.60 15.42
C TRP A 54 13.42 0.59 14.15
N THR A 55 12.74 1.72 13.86
CA THR A 55 11.86 1.85 12.70
C THR A 55 11.81 3.24 12.10
N TRP A 56 11.23 3.36 10.90
CA TRP A 56 11.01 4.63 10.23
C TRP A 56 9.67 5.23 10.64
N ARG A 57 9.70 6.52 11.01
CA ARG A 57 8.54 7.38 11.24
C ARG A 57 8.52 8.49 10.21
N ASN A 58 7.34 8.79 9.66
CA ASN A 58 7.17 9.86 8.70
C ASN A 58 5.78 10.52 8.78
N GLN A 59 5.71 11.77 8.33
CA GLN A 59 4.49 12.55 8.12
C GLN A 59 4.47 13.12 6.70
N LEU A 60 4.64 12.28 5.68
CA LEU A 60 4.74 12.76 4.29
C LEU A 60 3.47 13.43 3.78
N GLY A 61 2.30 13.08 4.33
CA GLY A 61 1.02 13.76 4.08
C GLY A 61 0.58 13.72 2.62
N LEU A 62 0.85 12.61 1.92
CA LEU A 62 0.50 12.39 0.52
C LEU A 62 1.02 13.52 -0.40
N ARG A 63 2.26 13.98 -0.20
CA ARG A 63 2.89 14.95 -1.10
C ARG A 63 3.20 14.30 -2.45
N ASN A 64 2.60 14.83 -3.54
CA ASN A 64 2.65 14.22 -4.86
C ASN A 64 2.35 15.25 -5.97
N PRO A 65 2.67 14.97 -7.26
CA PRO A 65 2.45 15.91 -8.35
C PRO A 65 1.00 15.93 -8.91
N GLY A 66 0.07 15.17 -8.34
CA GLY A 66 -1.32 15.08 -8.79
C GLY A 66 -1.58 13.93 -9.75
N ILE A 67 -2.88 13.65 -9.99
CA ILE A 67 -3.34 12.46 -10.73
C ILE A 67 -2.86 12.43 -12.18
N PHE A 68 -2.85 13.57 -12.88
CA PHE A 68 -2.45 13.60 -14.29
C PHE A 68 -1.00 13.19 -14.49
N LYS A 69 -0.09 13.67 -13.61
CA LYS A 69 1.31 13.20 -13.61
C LYS A 69 1.43 11.74 -13.17
N GLY A 70 0.53 11.29 -12.32
CA GLY A 70 0.44 9.87 -11.96
C GLY A 70 0.11 8.98 -13.17
N ILE A 71 -0.87 9.38 -13.97
CA ILE A 71 -1.28 8.66 -15.19
C ILE A 71 -0.14 8.63 -16.22
N GLU A 72 0.51 9.77 -16.47
CA GLU A 72 1.65 9.85 -17.40
C GLU A 72 2.83 8.96 -17.00
N ASN A 73 3.15 8.93 -15.69
CA ASN A 73 4.38 8.30 -15.20
C ASN A 73 4.22 6.85 -14.73
N THR A 74 2.98 6.33 -14.67
CA THR A 74 2.76 4.94 -14.25
C THR A 74 2.76 4.01 -15.45
N ALA A 75 3.73 3.11 -15.50
CA ALA A 75 3.83 2.10 -16.53
C ALA A 75 2.63 1.13 -16.48
N TRP A 76 2.19 0.63 -17.63
CA TRP A 76 1.00 -0.23 -17.80
C TRP A 76 1.01 -1.51 -16.92
N HIS A 77 2.19 -2.03 -16.61
CA HIS A 77 2.38 -3.23 -15.78
C HIS A 77 2.49 -2.92 -14.28
N SER A 78 2.55 -1.64 -13.91
CA SER A 78 2.61 -1.18 -12.52
C SER A 78 1.20 -0.96 -11.96
N VAL A 79 1.12 -0.70 -10.66
CA VAL A 79 -0.12 -0.33 -9.95
C VAL A 79 -0.01 1.14 -9.54
N MET A 80 -1.00 1.94 -9.87
CA MET A 80 -1.06 3.34 -9.47
C MET A 80 -1.83 3.49 -8.17
N SER A 81 -1.14 3.87 -7.09
CA SER A 81 -1.79 4.19 -5.81
C SER A 81 -2.41 5.58 -5.87
N ILE A 82 -3.70 5.67 -5.54
CA ILE A 82 -4.50 6.89 -5.54
C ILE A 82 -5.23 7.07 -4.21
N ALA A 83 -5.44 8.32 -3.81
CA ALA A 83 -6.18 8.65 -2.59
C ALA A 83 -7.14 9.80 -2.79
N SER A 84 -8.31 9.69 -2.16
CA SER A 84 -9.30 10.75 -2.03
C SER A 84 -9.03 11.58 -0.78
N LEU A 85 -9.12 12.88 -0.90
CA LEU A 85 -9.02 13.84 0.21
C LEU A 85 -10.35 14.53 0.49
N GLU A 86 -11.18 14.68 -0.56
CA GLU A 86 -12.47 15.32 -0.49
C GLU A 86 -13.60 14.30 -0.80
N PRO A 87 -14.82 14.51 -0.32
CA PRO A 87 -15.92 13.55 -0.47
C PRO A 87 -16.18 13.08 -1.91
N ASN A 88 -15.98 13.96 -2.89
CA ASN A 88 -16.26 13.68 -4.31
C ASN A 88 -15.04 13.18 -5.10
N ASP A 89 -13.84 13.18 -4.51
CA ASP A 89 -12.62 12.83 -5.24
C ASP A 89 -12.70 11.41 -5.84
N TRP A 90 -13.28 10.44 -5.13
CA TRP A 90 -13.42 9.07 -5.66
C TRP A 90 -14.22 9.00 -6.96
N LYS A 91 -15.29 9.80 -7.06
CA LYS A 91 -16.09 9.86 -8.29
C LYS A 91 -15.28 10.45 -9.44
N ILE A 92 -14.61 11.58 -9.21
CA ILE A 92 -13.80 12.26 -10.22
C ILE A 92 -12.59 11.38 -10.62
N LEU A 93 -11.89 10.77 -9.65
CA LEU A 93 -10.77 9.86 -9.92
C LEU A 93 -11.22 8.65 -10.75
N TYR A 94 -12.41 8.11 -10.50
CA TYR A 94 -12.96 7.03 -11.29
C TYR A 94 -13.23 7.41 -12.75
N GLU A 95 -13.64 8.63 -13.01
CA GLU A 95 -13.88 9.17 -14.36
C GLU A 95 -12.56 9.44 -15.11
N ILE A 96 -11.54 9.96 -14.41
CA ILE A 96 -10.26 10.37 -14.99
C ILE A 96 -9.31 9.19 -15.22
N VAL A 97 -9.23 8.24 -14.27
CA VAL A 97 -8.25 7.13 -14.33
C VAL A 97 -8.63 6.14 -15.42
N PRO A 98 -7.77 5.91 -16.44
CA PRO A 98 -8.06 4.99 -17.53
C PRO A 98 -8.40 3.58 -17.03
N LYS A 99 -9.40 2.95 -17.63
CA LYS A 99 -9.94 1.65 -17.20
C LYS A 99 -8.94 0.48 -17.32
N HIS A 100 -7.94 0.62 -18.19
CA HIS A 100 -6.89 -0.39 -18.37
C HIS A 100 -5.77 -0.29 -17.32
N MET A 101 -5.68 0.79 -16.56
CA MET A 101 -4.65 0.96 -15.52
C MET A 101 -4.99 0.19 -14.26
N ASN A 102 -4.01 -0.50 -13.68
CA ASN A 102 -4.14 -1.09 -12.36
C ASN A 102 -4.10 -0.02 -11.27
N VAL A 103 -4.90 -0.18 -10.21
CA VAL A 103 -5.01 0.81 -9.15
C VAL A 103 -4.90 0.21 -7.74
N GLU A 104 -4.31 0.98 -6.84
CA GLU A 104 -4.39 0.78 -5.39
C GLU A 104 -5.17 1.97 -4.78
N LEU A 105 -6.33 1.71 -4.20
CA LEU A 105 -7.15 2.69 -3.51
C LEU A 105 -6.62 2.85 -2.08
N ASN A 106 -5.85 3.88 -1.82
CA ASN A 106 -5.24 4.11 -0.52
C ASN A 106 -6.24 4.83 0.41
N ILE A 107 -6.95 4.07 1.22
CA ILE A 107 -7.88 4.58 2.23
C ILE A 107 -7.23 4.74 3.61
N SER A 108 -5.95 4.53 3.71
CA SER A 108 -5.20 4.30 4.95
C SER A 108 -4.27 5.45 5.33
N CYS A 109 -4.43 6.64 4.75
CA CYS A 109 -3.56 7.78 5.10
C CYS A 109 -3.87 8.27 6.51
N PRO A 110 -2.94 8.09 7.49
CA PRO A 110 -3.17 8.50 8.87
C PRO A 110 -3.21 10.02 9.07
N ASN A 111 -2.81 10.77 8.05
CA ASN A 111 -2.74 12.24 8.10
C ASN A 111 -3.99 12.91 7.48
N VAL A 112 -5.05 12.16 7.27
CA VAL A 112 -6.33 12.66 6.74
C VAL A 112 -7.44 12.16 7.65
N ASP A 113 -8.07 13.07 8.37
CA ASP A 113 -9.12 12.78 9.38
C ASP A 113 -10.41 12.16 8.83
N ARG A 114 -10.44 11.77 7.58
CA ARG A 114 -11.64 11.27 6.93
C ARG A 114 -11.38 9.90 6.31
N HIS A 115 -12.11 8.90 6.78
CA HIS A 115 -12.27 7.65 6.06
C HIS A 115 -13.07 7.93 4.79
N PRO A 116 -12.44 7.96 3.62
CA PRO A 116 -13.16 8.24 2.39
C PRO A 116 -14.22 7.16 2.20
N ASN A 117 -15.44 7.58 1.87
CA ASN A 117 -16.50 6.65 1.51
C ASN A 117 -16.14 5.95 0.20
N LEU A 118 -15.48 4.81 0.30
CA LEU A 118 -15.14 3.99 -0.85
C LEU A 118 -16.41 3.64 -1.62
N THR A 119 -16.41 3.86 -2.93
CA THR A 119 -17.56 3.59 -3.81
C THR A 119 -17.42 2.22 -4.48
N LYS A 120 -18.54 1.65 -4.96
CA LYS A 120 -18.52 0.39 -5.74
C LYS A 120 -17.90 0.54 -7.13
N SER A 121 -17.61 1.76 -7.58
CA SER A 121 -17.28 2.04 -8.98
C SER A 121 -16.03 1.31 -9.43
N PHE A 122 -14.93 1.43 -8.71
CA PHE A 122 -13.68 0.75 -9.06
C PHE A 122 -13.78 -0.79 -8.97
N ALA A 123 -14.58 -1.32 -8.04
CA ALA A 123 -14.76 -2.77 -7.88
C ALA A 123 -15.44 -3.43 -9.08
N LYS A 124 -16.20 -2.66 -9.88
CA LYS A 124 -16.91 -3.15 -11.08
C LYS A 124 -16.01 -3.25 -12.32
N ASP A 125 -14.85 -2.59 -12.29
CA ASP A 125 -13.93 -2.60 -13.42
C ASP A 125 -13.18 -3.93 -13.51
N LYS A 126 -13.01 -4.44 -14.72
CA LYS A 126 -12.19 -5.63 -15.00
C LYS A 126 -10.69 -5.30 -15.05
N ARG A 127 -10.17 -4.64 -13.98
CA ARG A 127 -8.74 -4.39 -13.84
C ARG A 127 -8.06 -5.64 -13.29
N LYS A 128 -6.84 -5.92 -13.75
CA LYS A 128 -6.06 -7.03 -13.17
C LYS A 128 -5.78 -6.80 -11.69
N TRP A 129 -5.46 -5.56 -11.33
CA TRP A 129 -5.26 -5.13 -9.95
C TRP A 129 -6.17 -3.94 -9.62
N CYS A 130 -7.10 -4.17 -8.69
CA CYS A 130 -7.93 -3.15 -8.07
C CYS A 130 -7.89 -3.34 -6.55
N ILE A 131 -6.81 -2.87 -5.96
CA ILE A 131 -6.40 -3.16 -4.59
C ILE A 131 -6.95 -2.09 -3.66
N VAL A 132 -7.47 -2.47 -2.49
CA VAL A 132 -7.77 -1.53 -1.40
C VAL A 132 -6.69 -1.64 -0.34
N LYS A 133 -5.93 -0.55 -0.15
CA LYS A 133 -4.90 -0.48 0.91
C LYS A 133 -5.52 0.07 2.18
N VAL A 134 -5.47 -0.76 3.22
CA VAL A 134 -6.12 -0.49 4.51
C VAL A 134 -5.13 -0.04 5.60
N PRO A 135 -5.60 0.74 6.62
CA PRO A 135 -4.77 1.06 7.77
C PRO A 135 -4.58 -0.18 8.68
N PRO A 136 -3.50 -0.24 9.48
CA PRO A 136 -3.31 -1.31 10.46
C PRO A 136 -4.44 -1.40 11.48
N THR A 137 -5.05 -0.26 11.79
CA THR A 137 -6.13 -0.11 12.78
C THR A 137 -7.52 -0.36 12.22
N ILE A 138 -7.63 -0.95 11.02
CA ILE A 138 -8.93 -1.26 10.42
C ILE A 138 -9.69 -2.28 11.26
N THR A 139 -10.99 -2.06 11.42
CA THR A 139 -11.86 -2.99 12.15
C THR A 139 -12.41 -4.08 11.22
N ASN A 140 -12.77 -5.24 11.78
CA ASN A 140 -13.41 -6.32 11.04
C ASN A 140 -14.68 -5.84 10.30
N LYS A 141 -15.51 -5.00 10.95
CA LYS A 141 -16.70 -4.41 10.34
C LYS A 141 -16.39 -3.55 9.11
N GLN A 142 -15.26 -2.85 9.12
CA GLN A 142 -14.81 -2.07 7.95
C GLN A 142 -14.31 -2.99 6.83
N LEU A 143 -13.59 -4.08 7.15
CA LEU A 143 -13.18 -5.10 6.19
C LEU A 143 -14.41 -5.75 5.54
N ASP A 144 -15.40 -6.17 6.33
CA ASP A 144 -16.68 -6.70 5.83
C ASP A 144 -17.34 -5.74 4.83
N ARG A 145 -17.36 -4.44 5.16
CA ARG A 145 -17.93 -3.44 4.27
C ARG A 145 -17.20 -3.34 2.94
N ILE A 146 -15.85 -3.39 2.96
CA ILE A 146 -15.02 -3.33 1.75
C ILE A 146 -15.31 -4.55 0.85
N VAL A 147 -15.34 -5.75 1.41
CA VAL A 147 -15.61 -6.98 0.66
C VAL A 147 -17.04 -6.96 0.10
N LYS A 148 -18.05 -6.52 0.89
CA LYS A 148 -19.44 -6.35 0.45
C LYS A 148 -19.63 -5.31 -0.65
N LEU A 149 -18.71 -4.36 -0.79
CA LEU A 149 -18.67 -3.42 -1.92
C LEU A 149 -18.16 -4.08 -3.22
N GLY A 150 -17.66 -5.31 -3.16
CA GLY A 150 -17.16 -6.10 -4.28
C GLY A 150 -15.64 -6.05 -4.47
N TYR A 151 -14.87 -5.50 -3.51
CA TYR A 151 -13.42 -5.53 -3.55
C TYR A 151 -12.88 -6.87 -3.05
N ASN A 152 -12.07 -7.51 -3.85
CA ASN A 152 -11.50 -8.84 -3.60
C ASN A 152 -9.97 -8.85 -3.51
N GLN A 153 -9.31 -7.68 -3.55
CA GLN A 153 -7.86 -7.54 -3.41
C GLN A 153 -7.55 -6.50 -2.32
N ILE A 154 -6.96 -6.93 -1.20
CA ILE A 154 -6.73 -6.09 -0.03
C ILE A 154 -5.25 -6.05 0.32
N HIS A 155 -4.68 -4.84 0.42
CA HIS A 155 -3.31 -4.62 0.88
C HIS A 155 -3.31 -4.28 2.38
N ALA A 156 -2.91 -5.22 3.18
CA ALA A 156 -2.67 -5.09 4.62
C ALA A 156 -1.16 -4.97 4.88
N SER A 157 -0.63 -3.91 5.38
CA SER A 157 -1.29 -2.67 5.72
C SER A 157 -0.39 -1.45 5.45
N ASN A 158 -0.86 -0.28 5.78
CA ASN A 158 -0.05 0.95 5.76
C ASN A 158 0.72 1.12 7.09
N THR A 159 1.31 2.30 7.31
CA THR A 159 2.00 2.68 8.55
C THR A 159 1.02 2.79 9.72
N LEU A 160 1.48 2.44 10.92
CA LEU A 160 0.71 2.59 12.15
C LEU A 160 0.63 4.07 12.53
N PRO A 161 -0.57 4.65 12.65
CA PRO A 161 -0.73 6.06 13.00
C PRO A 161 -0.29 6.35 14.44
N THR A 162 0.41 7.47 14.62
CA THR A 162 0.74 8.05 15.93
C THR A 162 0.59 9.56 15.87
N GLU A 163 0.57 10.24 17.00
CA GLU A 163 0.54 11.72 17.07
C GLU A 163 1.70 12.38 16.29
N LYS A 164 2.84 11.71 16.22
CA LYS A 164 4.05 12.20 15.55
C LYS A 164 4.23 11.66 14.11
N GLY A 165 3.18 11.08 13.52
CA GLY A 165 3.18 10.51 12.16
C GLY A 165 3.06 9.00 12.12
N GLY A 166 3.18 8.42 10.93
CA GLY A 166 3.06 6.97 10.72
C GLY A 166 4.36 6.22 11.02
N LEU A 167 4.28 5.16 11.82
CA LEU A 167 5.37 4.21 12.05
C LEU A 167 5.30 3.05 11.06
N SER A 168 6.45 2.72 10.48
CA SER A 168 6.63 1.54 9.60
C SER A 168 7.29 0.39 10.38
N GLY A 169 7.63 -0.70 9.69
CA GLY A 169 8.47 -1.76 10.25
C GLY A 169 7.74 -2.78 11.12
N LYS A 170 8.49 -3.50 11.94
CA LYS A 170 8.01 -4.68 12.67
C LYS A 170 6.82 -4.42 13.59
N ILE A 171 6.67 -3.19 14.10
CA ILE A 171 5.55 -2.80 14.95
C ILE A 171 4.19 -2.90 14.24
N VAL A 172 4.17 -2.90 12.90
CA VAL A 172 2.95 -3.05 12.10
C VAL A 172 2.54 -4.53 11.95
N ALA A 173 3.48 -5.45 12.10
CA ALA A 173 3.26 -6.87 11.77
C ALA A 173 2.09 -7.54 12.51
N PRO A 174 1.88 -7.35 13.83
CA PRO A 174 0.74 -7.96 14.52
C PRO A 174 -0.61 -7.55 13.94
N TYR A 175 -0.75 -6.28 13.58
CA TYR A 175 -1.97 -5.75 12.96
C TYR A 175 -2.21 -6.35 11.58
N THR A 176 -1.17 -6.41 10.74
CA THR A 176 -1.27 -7.02 9.42
C THR A 176 -1.64 -8.50 9.52
N LEU A 177 -1.03 -9.26 10.43
CA LEU A 177 -1.38 -10.67 10.67
C LEU A 177 -2.84 -10.82 11.07
N GLY A 178 -3.36 -9.94 11.95
CA GLY A 178 -4.77 -9.94 12.32
C GLY A 178 -5.69 -9.73 11.12
N VAL A 179 -5.37 -8.79 10.23
CA VAL A 179 -6.14 -8.55 8.99
C VAL A 179 -6.08 -9.77 8.07
N VAL A 180 -4.89 -10.37 7.86
CA VAL A 180 -4.73 -11.57 7.01
C VAL A 180 -5.56 -12.71 7.56
N SER A 181 -5.42 -13.04 8.85
CA SER A 181 -6.15 -14.12 9.50
C SER A 181 -7.67 -13.93 9.42
N PHE A 182 -8.15 -12.70 9.68
CA PHE A 182 -9.58 -12.41 9.58
C PHE A 182 -10.11 -12.61 8.16
N LEU A 183 -9.41 -12.06 7.15
CA LEU A 183 -9.85 -12.17 5.76
C LEU A 183 -9.83 -13.62 5.27
N LYS A 184 -8.79 -14.38 5.59
CA LYS A 184 -8.70 -15.78 5.14
C LYS A 184 -9.71 -16.71 5.82
N ALA A 185 -10.04 -16.44 7.09
CA ALA A 185 -11.07 -17.21 7.80
C ALA A 185 -12.49 -16.91 7.30
N ASN A 186 -12.80 -15.65 6.95
CA ASN A 186 -14.18 -15.24 6.61
C ASN A 186 -14.42 -15.05 5.11
N TYR A 187 -13.36 -14.77 4.35
CA TYR A 187 -13.41 -14.45 2.91
C TYR A 187 -12.24 -15.11 2.16
N PRO A 188 -12.16 -16.45 2.07
CA PRO A 188 -11.03 -17.16 1.49
C PRO A 188 -10.75 -16.82 0.02
N HIS A 189 -11.75 -16.29 -0.71
CA HIS A 189 -11.63 -15.83 -2.09
C HIS A 189 -10.95 -14.46 -2.24
N VAL A 190 -10.76 -13.72 -1.15
CA VAL A 190 -10.07 -12.41 -1.18
C VAL A 190 -8.57 -12.62 -1.26
N GLU A 191 -7.94 -12.02 -2.27
CA GLU A 191 -6.48 -11.95 -2.38
C GLU A 191 -5.91 -10.93 -1.38
N VAL A 192 -5.00 -11.39 -0.53
CA VAL A 192 -4.39 -10.55 0.50
C VAL A 192 -2.92 -10.31 0.16
N ILE A 193 -2.58 -9.02 0.02
CA ILE A 193 -1.21 -8.54 -0.11
C ILE A 193 -0.76 -8.10 1.28
N ALA A 194 0.18 -8.81 1.90
CA ALA A 194 0.61 -8.51 3.27
C ALA A 194 1.97 -7.82 3.33
N GLY A 195 2.08 -6.80 4.17
CA GLY A 195 3.31 -6.06 4.38
C GLY A 195 3.38 -5.37 5.73
N GLY A 196 4.50 -4.71 5.97
CA GLY A 196 4.84 -4.11 7.26
C GLY A 196 5.84 -4.97 8.01
N GLY A 197 7.07 -4.44 8.18
CA GLY A 197 8.15 -5.14 8.86
C GLY A 197 8.78 -6.32 8.12
N VAL A 198 8.55 -6.45 6.83
CA VAL A 198 9.26 -7.43 5.99
C VAL A 198 10.69 -6.94 5.77
N THR A 199 11.65 -7.62 6.38
CA THR A 199 13.09 -7.29 6.32
C THR A 199 13.95 -8.41 5.72
N ASP A 200 13.39 -9.62 5.67
CA ASP A 200 14.03 -10.85 5.22
C ASP A 200 12.97 -11.88 4.81
N LYS A 201 13.41 -13.05 4.38
CA LYS A 201 12.54 -14.17 4.00
C LYS A 201 11.66 -14.69 5.15
N PHE A 202 12.19 -14.74 6.36
CA PHE A 202 11.45 -15.26 7.51
C PHE A 202 10.25 -14.37 7.82
N SER A 203 10.44 -13.04 7.80
CA SER A 203 9.36 -12.09 8.00
C SER A 203 8.32 -12.13 6.87
N ALA A 204 8.74 -12.41 5.62
CA ALA A 204 7.83 -12.64 4.50
C ALA A 204 7.05 -13.96 4.69
N GLN A 205 7.75 -15.05 5.07
CA GLN A 205 7.16 -16.37 5.25
C GLN A 205 6.06 -16.38 6.31
N ARG A 206 6.23 -15.63 7.41
CA ARG A 206 5.19 -15.50 8.44
C ARG A 206 3.84 -15.02 7.90
N TYR A 207 3.84 -14.13 6.91
CA TYR A 207 2.61 -13.69 6.25
C TYR A 207 2.04 -14.75 5.33
N ILE A 208 2.89 -15.47 4.61
CA ILE A 208 2.50 -16.59 3.74
C ILE A 208 1.86 -17.71 4.58
N ASP A 209 2.48 -18.06 5.70
CA ASP A 209 1.98 -19.07 6.64
C ASP A 209 0.62 -18.67 7.24
N ALA A 210 0.38 -17.36 7.42
CA ALA A 210 -0.90 -16.83 7.85
C ALA A 210 -1.96 -16.81 6.73
N GLY A 211 -1.59 -17.17 5.49
CA GLY A 211 -2.47 -17.28 4.32
C GLY A 211 -2.41 -16.09 3.36
N ALA A 212 -1.44 -15.18 3.47
CA ALA A 212 -1.29 -14.11 2.49
C ALA A 212 -0.92 -14.66 1.10
N ASP A 213 -1.56 -14.14 0.06
CA ASP A 213 -1.31 -14.55 -1.34
C ASP A 213 -0.09 -13.86 -1.94
N HIS A 214 0.20 -12.64 -1.46
CA HIS A 214 1.26 -11.78 -1.97
C HIS A 214 1.96 -11.02 -0.84
N ILE A 215 3.19 -10.56 -1.09
CA ILE A 215 4.02 -9.84 -0.12
C ILE A 215 4.26 -8.41 -0.61
N SER A 216 4.09 -7.44 0.30
CA SER A 216 4.40 -6.02 0.06
C SER A 216 5.68 -5.60 0.76
N LEU A 217 6.60 -5.00 0.02
CA LEU A 217 7.90 -4.55 0.45
C LEU A 217 7.93 -3.01 0.53
N GLY A 218 8.01 -2.48 1.74
CA GLY A 218 8.03 -1.05 2.03
C GLY A 218 9.45 -0.55 2.35
N THR A 219 9.70 -0.23 3.62
CA THR A 219 10.97 0.40 4.07
C THR A 219 12.22 -0.44 3.84
N VAL A 220 12.12 -1.74 3.59
CA VAL A 220 13.25 -2.57 3.16
C VAL A 220 13.87 -2.07 1.84
N ASN A 221 13.11 -1.33 1.02
CA ASN A 221 13.59 -0.73 -0.23
C ASN A 221 14.57 0.42 -0.02
N PHE A 222 14.75 0.95 1.18
CA PHE A 222 15.92 1.80 1.51
C PHE A 222 17.24 1.02 1.36
N THR A 223 17.15 -0.30 1.26
CA THR A 223 18.28 -1.22 1.09
C THR A 223 18.00 -2.17 -0.09
N PRO A 224 18.09 -1.71 -1.35
CA PRO A 224 17.59 -2.44 -2.53
C PRO A 224 18.16 -3.85 -2.69
N TRP A 225 19.40 -4.11 -2.25
CA TRP A 225 19.99 -5.45 -2.29
C TRP A 225 19.29 -6.43 -1.33
N ARG A 226 18.73 -5.96 -0.19
CA ARG A 226 17.89 -6.79 0.69
C ARG A 226 16.58 -7.14 0.00
N THR A 227 15.95 -6.17 -0.64
CA THR A 227 14.76 -6.39 -1.45
C THR A 227 15.00 -7.46 -2.51
N LYS A 228 16.11 -7.36 -3.26
CA LYS A 228 16.50 -8.40 -4.23
C LYS A 228 16.67 -9.78 -3.61
N ARG A 229 17.29 -9.88 -2.42
CA ARG A 229 17.44 -11.17 -1.71
C ARG A 229 16.11 -11.77 -1.29
N ILE A 230 15.13 -10.94 -0.89
CA ILE A 230 13.80 -11.42 -0.52
C ILE A 230 13.10 -11.98 -1.77
N ILE A 231 13.11 -11.24 -2.88
CA ILE A 231 12.43 -11.63 -4.11
C ILE A 231 13.11 -12.82 -4.78
N ASN A 232 14.44 -12.78 -4.98
CA ASN A 232 15.18 -13.79 -5.75
C ASN A 232 15.55 -15.02 -4.94
N GLY A 233 15.60 -14.91 -3.65
CA GLY A 233 15.98 -16.02 -2.78
C GLY A 233 14.84 -16.99 -2.51
N SER A 234 13.72 -16.84 -3.19
CA SER A 234 12.61 -17.81 -3.26
C SER A 234 12.83 -18.91 -4.31
N ARG A 235 14.05 -18.96 -4.89
CA ARG A 235 14.48 -19.99 -5.85
C ARG A 235 15.47 -20.94 -5.21
#